data_302806afcdf516747b348761ea2bc65f
#
_entry.id   302806afcdf516747b348761ea2bc65f
#
_cell.length_a   1.000
_cell.length_b   1.000
_cell.length_c   1.000
_cell.angle_alpha   90.00
_cell.angle_beta   90.00
_cell.angle_gamma   90.00
#
_symmetry.space_group_name_H-M   'P 1'
#
loop_
_entity.id
_entity.type
_entity.pdbx_description
1 polymer ?
#
loop_
_entity_poly.entity_id
_entity_poly.type
_entity_poly.pdbx_seq_one_letter_code
_entity_poly.pdbx_strand_id
1 'polypeptide(L)'
;VVYDFVNVIHGEASLKQALIKDKRFDNLYVLAASQTRDKDALTKEGVEKVLKDLADEGFDYILCDSPAGIEKGAFLAMYFADKAVVVVNPEVSSVRDSDRILGLLASKTRRAEHGDGDVTAYLLLTRYSPQRVENGEMLSITDVEEVLGLKTIGVIPESGDVLNASNKGE
;
A
#
# COMPACT_ATOMS: atom_id res chain seq x y z
N VAL A 1 19.73 7.85 2.49
CA VAL A 1 19.46 6.56 3.13
C VAL A 1 20.71 5.72 2.99
N VAL A 2 21.28 5.27 4.12
CA VAL A 2 22.51 4.46 4.12
C VAL A 2 22.16 2.98 4.00
N TYR A 3 21.10 2.56 4.71
CA TYR A 3 20.59 1.18 4.69
C TYR A 3 19.10 1.17 4.36
N ASP A 4 18.66 0.12 3.70
CA ASP A 4 17.30 -0.09 3.24
C ASP A 4 16.74 -1.45 3.72
N PHE A 5 15.49 -1.73 3.33
CA PHE A 5 14.78 -2.96 3.69
C PHE A 5 15.55 -4.23 3.29
N VAL A 6 16.21 -4.22 2.12
CA VAL A 6 16.94 -5.39 1.62
C VAL A 6 18.22 -5.63 2.42
N ASN A 7 18.91 -4.55 2.87
CA ASN A 7 20.06 -4.69 3.76
C ASN A 7 19.67 -5.37 5.08
N VAL A 8 18.48 -5.08 5.62
CA VAL A 8 17.98 -5.74 6.83
C VAL A 8 17.67 -7.22 6.58
N ILE A 9 17.01 -7.54 5.47
CA ILE A 9 16.73 -8.93 5.09
C ILE A 9 18.02 -9.76 5.01
N HIS A 10 19.07 -9.20 4.40
CA HIS A 10 20.35 -9.88 4.22
C HIS A 10 21.27 -9.86 5.45
N GLY A 11 20.85 -9.18 6.54
CA GLY A 11 21.66 -9.06 7.75
C GLY A 11 22.87 -8.13 7.61
N GLU A 12 22.90 -7.32 6.57
CA GLU A 12 23.94 -6.31 6.31
C GLU A 12 23.79 -5.08 7.21
N ALA A 13 22.56 -4.85 7.74
CA ALA A 13 22.25 -3.83 8.70
C ALA A 13 21.20 -4.32 9.70
N SER A 14 21.25 -3.79 10.92
CA SER A 14 20.17 -3.99 11.88
C SER A 14 18.96 -3.13 11.50
N LEU A 15 17.75 -3.55 11.96
CA LEU A 15 16.53 -2.78 11.78
C LEU A 15 16.68 -1.33 12.29
N LYS A 16 17.30 -1.14 13.46
CA LYS A 16 17.54 0.20 14.04
C LYS A 16 18.44 1.10 13.20
N GLN A 17 19.37 0.54 12.46
CA GLN A 17 20.25 1.32 11.56
C GLN A 17 19.52 1.72 10.26
N ALA A 18 18.54 0.94 9.82
CA ALA A 18 17.78 1.18 8.59
C ALA A 18 16.53 2.05 8.83
N LEU A 19 15.99 2.07 10.05
CA LEU A 19 14.83 2.88 10.41
C LEU A 19 15.20 4.37 10.46
N ILE A 20 14.44 5.18 9.75
CA ILE A 20 14.57 6.64 9.72
C ILE A 20 13.41 7.23 10.50
N LYS A 21 13.71 7.87 11.63
CA LYS A 21 12.71 8.60 12.40
C LYS A 21 12.34 9.91 11.68
N ASP A 22 11.04 10.19 11.54
CA ASP A 22 10.56 11.48 11.03
C ASP A 22 10.94 12.61 12.01
N LYS A 23 11.28 13.78 11.45
CA LYS A 23 11.72 14.93 12.25
C LYS A 23 10.55 15.69 12.89
N ARG A 24 9.34 15.53 12.38
CA ARG A 24 8.14 16.26 12.81
C ARG A 24 7.27 15.44 13.76
N PHE A 25 7.32 14.11 13.64
CA PHE A 25 6.47 13.19 14.40
C PHE A 25 7.31 12.16 15.15
N ASP A 26 7.18 12.14 16.47
CA ASP A 26 7.99 11.28 17.32
C ASP A 26 7.70 9.79 17.20
N ASN A 27 6.53 9.44 16.71
CA ASN A 27 6.04 8.07 16.54
C ASN A 27 6.02 7.60 15.08
N LEU A 28 6.56 8.39 14.14
CA LEU A 28 6.63 8.04 12.72
C LEU A 28 8.05 7.64 12.32
N TYR A 29 8.16 6.48 11.70
CA TYR A 29 9.40 5.95 11.16
C TYR A 29 9.21 5.49 9.72
N VAL A 30 10.27 5.55 8.93
CA VAL A 30 10.29 5.08 7.55
C VAL A 30 11.40 4.04 7.40
N LEU A 31 11.06 2.89 6.86
CA LEU A 31 12.01 1.90 6.37
C LEU A 31 11.96 1.93 4.84
N ALA A 32 13.02 2.45 4.22
CA ALA A 32 13.04 2.66 2.79
C ALA A 32 13.16 1.33 2.03
N ALA A 33 12.45 1.21 0.91
CA ALA A 33 12.68 0.14 -0.05
C ALA A 33 14.02 0.35 -0.78
N SER A 34 14.62 -0.74 -1.28
CA SER A 34 15.85 -0.65 -2.07
C SER A 34 15.58 0.01 -3.42
N GLN A 35 16.45 0.94 -3.79
CA GLN A 35 16.45 1.59 -5.11
C GLN A 35 17.37 0.89 -6.12
N THR A 36 18.31 0.07 -5.65
CA THR A 36 19.42 -0.45 -6.46
C THR A 36 19.47 -1.95 -6.59
N ARG A 37 18.74 -2.68 -5.73
CA ARG A 37 18.73 -4.14 -5.74
C ARG A 37 17.51 -4.69 -6.48
N ASP A 38 17.74 -5.82 -7.15
CA ASP A 38 16.71 -6.50 -7.93
C ASP A 38 15.54 -6.95 -7.03
N LYS A 39 14.34 -6.97 -7.59
CA LYS A 39 13.09 -7.44 -6.96
C LYS A 39 13.22 -8.88 -6.41
N ASP A 40 14.19 -9.66 -6.91
CA ASP A 40 14.48 -11.01 -6.45
C ASP A 40 15.14 -11.09 -5.07
N ALA A 41 15.68 -9.98 -4.56
CA ALA A 41 16.20 -9.88 -3.21
C ALA A 41 15.12 -9.96 -2.12
N LEU A 42 13.85 -9.75 -2.48
CA LEU A 42 12.71 -9.88 -1.57
C LEU A 42 12.23 -11.33 -1.52
N THR A 43 12.33 -11.96 -0.35
CA THR A 43 11.78 -13.30 -0.08
C THR A 43 10.63 -13.20 0.92
N LYS A 44 9.70 -14.18 0.90
CA LYS A 44 8.61 -14.25 1.89
C LYS A 44 9.17 -14.30 3.32
N GLU A 45 10.16 -15.15 3.55
CA GLU A 45 10.80 -15.36 4.84
C GLU A 45 11.51 -14.09 5.35
N GLY A 46 12.18 -13.37 4.44
CA GLY A 46 12.85 -12.11 4.77
C GLY A 46 11.87 -11.01 5.15
N VAL A 47 10.77 -10.87 4.39
CA VAL A 47 9.69 -9.91 4.69
C VAL A 47 9.01 -10.25 6.02
N GLU A 48 8.66 -11.52 6.24
CA GLU A 48 8.04 -11.99 7.49
C GLU A 48 8.91 -11.66 8.70
N LYS A 49 10.21 -11.96 8.61
CA LYS A 49 11.16 -11.65 9.67
C LYS A 49 11.18 -10.17 10.00
N VAL A 50 11.28 -9.28 9.00
CA VAL A 50 11.32 -7.84 9.24
C VAL A 50 10.01 -7.33 9.84
N LEU A 51 8.85 -7.81 9.38
CA LEU A 51 7.55 -7.45 9.95
C LEU A 51 7.44 -7.88 11.41
N LYS A 52 7.94 -9.08 11.74
CA LYS A 52 8.00 -9.55 13.12
C LYS A 52 8.93 -8.70 13.97
N ASP A 53 10.13 -8.41 13.48
CA ASP A 53 11.11 -7.58 14.19
C ASP A 53 10.54 -6.16 14.47
N LEU A 54 9.76 -5.59 13.52
CA LEU A 54 9.05 -4.32 13.73
C LEU A 54 7.97 -4.42 14.83
N ALA A 55 7.19 -5.49 14.83
CA ALA A 55 6.19 -5.73 15.88
C ALA A 55 6.84 -5.90 17.26
N ASP A 56 7.97 -6.62 17.33
CA ASP A 56 8.73 -6.83 18.57
C ASP A 56 9.38 -5.52 19.09
N GLU A 57 9.70 -4.57 18.21
CA GLU A 57 10.14 -3.20 18.60
C GLU A 57 8.98 -2.31 19.11
N GLY A 58 7.74 -2.77 19.05
CA GLY A 58 6.57 -2.10 19.61
C GLY A 58 5.82 -1.18 18.66
N PHE A 59 5.96 -1.36 17.36
CA PHE A 59 5.13 -0.64 16.38
C PHE A 59 3.70 -1.18 16.39
N ASP A 60 2.72 -0.32 16.65
CA ASP A 60 1.29 -0.66 16.64
C ASP A 60 0.76 -0.82 15.21
N TYR A 61 1.32 -0.08 14.25
CA TYR A 61 0.94 -0.07 12.85
C TYR A 61 2.16 -0.15 11.94
N ILE A 62 2.10 -1.04 10.97
CA ILE A 62 3.10 -1.17 9.90
C ILE A 62 2.37 -0.94 8.58
N LEU A 63 2.69 0.17 7.89
CA LEU A 63 2.11 0.51 6.60
C LEU A 63 3.06 0.06 5.49
N CYS A 64 2.63 -0.91 4.69
CA CYS A 64 3.35 -1.34 3.51
C CYS A 64 2.88 -0.52 2.30
N ASP A 65 3.66 0.49 1.90
CA ASP A 65 3.41 1.22 0.66
C ASP A 65 3.73 0.31 -0.52
N SER A 66 2.70 -0.06 -1.25
CA SER A 66 2.77 -1.03 -2.34
C SER A 66 2.82 -0.32 -3.69
N PRO A 67 3.73 -0.72 -4.59
CA PRO A 67 3.66 -0.25 -5.97
C PRO A 67 2.35 -0.68 -6.64
N ALA A 68 1.93 0.07 -7.66
CA ALA A 68 0.79 -0.31 -8.47
C ALA A 68 1.03 -1.66 -9.17
N GLY A 69 -0.05 -2.42 -9.37
CA GLY A 69 0.00 -3.72 -10.06
C GLY A 69 0.13 -4.92 -9.14
N ILE A 70 0.51 -6.05 -9.72
CA ILE A 70 0.52 -7.38 -9.08
C ILE A 70 1.92 -8.03 -9.09
N GLU A 71 2.96 -7.25 -9.33
CA GLU A 71 4.31 -7.75 -9.33
C GLU A 71 4.77 -8.22 -7.93
N LYS A 72 5.91 -8.90 -7.87
CA LYS A 72 6.43 -9.55 -6.65
C LYS A 72 6.43 -8.63 -5.41
N GLY A 73 6.83 -7.35 -5.55
CA GLY A 73 6.84 -6.41 -4.44
C GLY A 73 5.43 -6.09 -3.92
N ALA A 74 4.48 -5.81 -4.82
CA ALA A 74 3.09 -5.60 -4.48
C ALA A 74 2.46 -6.86 -3.87
N PHE A 75 2.75 -8.03 -4.42
CA PHE A 75 2.29 -9.30 -3.90
C PHE A 75 2.77 -9.55 -2.47
N LEU A 76 4.06 -9.30 -2.16
CA LEU A 76 4.59 -9.50 -0.82
C LEU A 76 4.01 -8.52 0.22
N ALA A 77 3.74 -7.27 -0.18
CA ALA A 77 3.04 -6.32 0.67
C ALA A 77 1.63 -6.80 1.03
N MET A 78 0.88 -7.33 0.05
CA MET A 78 -0.47 -7.88 0.25
C MET A 78 -0.46 -9.19 1.04
N TYR A 79 0.53 -10.04 0.83
CA TYR A 79 0.57 -11.40 1.39
C TYR A 79 0.50 -11.41 2.92
N PHE A 80 1.18 -10.48 3.58
CA PHE A 80 1.23 -10.37 5.04
C PHE A 80 0.21 -9.40 5.63
N ALA A 81 -0.62 -8.76 4.80
CA ALA A 81 -1.55 -7.75 5.27
C ALA A 81 -2.66 -8.32 6.16
N ASP A 82 -2.97 -7.64 7.24
CA ASP A 82 -4.19 -7.86 8.06
C ASP A 82 -5.36 -7.02 7.53
N LYS A 83 -5.03 -5.82 7.03
CA LYS A 83 -5.96 -4.87 6.43
C LYS A 83 -5.36 -4.29 5.16
N ALA A 84 -6.20 -3.97 4.20
CA ALA A 84 -5.80 -3.33 2.95
C ALA A 84 -6.62 -2.07 2.70
N VAL A 85 -5.96 -0.98 2.30
CA VAL A 85 -6.61 0.20 1.76
C VAL A 85 -6.38 0.20 0.25
N VAL A 86 -7.43 -0.07 -0.50
CA VAL A 86 -7.40 -0.08 -1.96
C VAL A 86 -7.65 1.34 -2.44
N VAL A 87 -6.59 1.97 -2.98
CA VAL A 87 -6.62 3.36 -3.44
C VAL A 87 -6.93 3.39 -4.92
N VAL A 88 -8.03 4.04 -5.28
CA VAL A 88 -8.62 3.96 -6.63
C VAL A 88 -8.89 5.35 -7.19
N ASN A 89 -8.45 5.59 -8.42
CA ASN A 89 -9.01 6.67 -9.23
C ASN A 89 -10.34 6.18 -9.83
N PRO A 90 -11.42 6.98 -9.82
CA PRO A 90 -12.72 6.56 -10.34
C PRO A 90 -12.76 6.49 -11.87
N GLU A 91 -11.91 5.66 -12.44
CA GLU A 91 -11.77 5.40 -13.87
C GLU A 91 -11.87 3.90 -14.14
N VAL A 92 -12.47 3.51 -15.26
CA VAL A 92 -12.77 2.11 -15.57
C VAL A 92 -11.54 1.19 -15.48
N SER A 93 -10.37 1.64 -15.96
CA SER A 93 -9.13 0.88 -15.90
C SER A 93 -8.68 0.64 -14.46
N SER A 94 -8.67 1.70 -13.64
CA SER A 94 -8.27 1.63 -12.24
C SER A 94 -9.20 0.74 -11.41
N VAL A 95 -10.51 0.82 -11.66
CA VAL A 95 -11.50 -0.04 -10.98
C VAL A 95 -11.31 -1.51 -11.35
N ARG A 96 -11.05 -1.84 -12.63
CA ARG A 96 -10.75 -3.21 -13.07
C ARG A 96 -9.48 -3.77 -12.44
N ASP A 97 -8.43 -2.96 -12.34
CA ASP A 97 -7.18 -3.38 -11.71
C ASP A 97 -7.39 -3.60 -10.21
N SER A 98 -8.21 -2.76 -9.57
CA SER A 98 -8.57 -2.90 -8.16
C SER A 98 -9.39 -4.16 -7.88
N ASP A 99 -10.32 -4.53 -8.75
CA ASP A 99 -11.08 -5.79 -8.65
C ASP A 99 -10.15 -7.01 -8.68
N ARG A 100 -9.13 -6.99 -9.55
CA ARG A 100 -8.08 -8.03 -9.55
C ARG A 100 -7.30 -8.12 -8.24
N ILE A 101 -6.94 -6.97 -7.66
CA ILE A 101 -6.26 -6.90 -6.37
C ILE A 101 -7.15 -7.49 -5.26
N LEU A 102 -8.45 -7.18 -5.26
CA LEU A 102 -9.40 -7.77 -4.29
C LEU A 102 -9.46 -9.30 -4.42
N GLY A 103 -9.47 -9.83 -5.64
CA GLY A 103 -9.38 -11.27 -5.87
C GLY A 103 -8.10 -11.91 -5.32
N LEU A 104 -6.96 -11.22 -5.39
CA LEU A 104 -5.70 -11.68 -4.80
C LEU A 104 -5.73 -11.60 -3.28
N LEU A 105 -6.24 -10.52 -2.70
CA LEU A 105 -6.40 -10.36 -1.25
C LEU A 105 -7.28 -11.45 -0.64
N ALA A 106 -8.34 -11.88 -1.36
CA ALA A 106 -9.23 -12.94 -0.92
C ALA A 106 -8.63 -14.35 -1.03
N SER A 107 -7.67 -14.58 -1.93
CA SER A 107 -7.25 -15.96 -2.27
C SER A 107 -5.75 -16.26 -2.14
N LYS A 108 -4.89 -15.24 -2.07
CA LYS A 108 -3.44 -15.40 -2.16
C LYS A 108 -2.66 -14.76 -1.01
N THR A 109 -3.32 -14.45 0.09
CA THR A 109 -2.69 -13.93 1.30
C THR A 109 -2.35 -15.04 2.27
N ARG A 110 -1.45 -14.77 3.22
CA ARG A 110 -1.13 -15.70 4.32
C ARG A 110 -2.39 -16.12 5.08
N ARG A 111 -3.29 -15.17 5.35
CA ARG A 111 -4.55 -15.44 6.05
C ARG A 111 -5.43 -16.42 5.28
N ALA A 112 -5.58 -16.22 3.98
CA ALA A 112 -6.34 -17.12 3.11
C ALA A 112 -5.71 -18.52 3.03
N GLU A 113 -4.39 -18.61 2.93
CA GLU A 113 -3.66 -19.90 2.86
C GLU A 113 -3.77 -20.70 4.18
N HIS A 114 -3.81 -20.03 5.35
CA HIS A 114 -3.90 -20.67 6.65
C HIS A 114 -5.32 -20.81 7.19
N GLY A 115 -6.32 -20.28 6.50
CA GLY A 115 -7.71 -20.30 6.97
C GLY A 115 -8.00 -19.34 8.12
N ASP A 116 -7.18 -18.29 8.28
CA ASP A 116 -7.31 -17.27 9.36
C ASP A 116 -8.33 -16.18 9.01
N GLY A 117 -9.17 -16.43 8.02
CA GLY A 117 -10.16 -15.48 7.49
C GLY A 117 -9.57 -14.53 6.43
N ASP A 118 -10.40 -13.61 5.96
CA ASP A 118 -10.05 -12.71 4.86
C ASP A 118 -9.31 -11.45 5.36
N VAL A 119 -8.51 -10.87 4.48
CA VAL A 119 -7.97 -9.52 4.69
C VAL A 119 -9.12 -8.52 4.60
N THR A 120 -9.27 -7.67 5.62
CA THR A 120 -10.30 -6.62 5.58
C THR A 120 -9.87 -5.53 4.62
N ALA A 121 -10.61 -5.38 3.52
CA ALA A 121 -10.34 -4.36 2.50
C ALA A 121 -11.22 -3.12 2.71
N TYR A 122 -10.63 -1.95 2.48
CA TYR A 122 -11.27 -0.64 2.52
C TYR A 122 -11.04 0.09 1.20
N LEU A 123 -12.00 0.90 0.76
CA LEU A 123 -11.89 1.68 -0.46
C LEU A 123 -11.58 3.15 -0.13
N LEU A 124 -10.52 3.69 -0.74
CA LEU A 124 -10.19 5.11 -0.71
C LEU A 124 -10.20 5.64 -2.14
N LEU A 125 -11.10 6.58 -2.43
CA LEU A 125 -11.13 7.23 -3.73
C LEU A 125 -10.20 8.45 -3.75
N THR A 126 -9.44 8.61 -4.83
CA THR A 126 -8.51 9.73 -5.01
C THR A 126 -8.77 10.44 -6.33
N ARG A 127 -8.33 11.69 -6.44
CA ARG A 127 -8.48 12.54 -7.62
C ARG A 127 -9.94 12.67 -8.08
N TYR A 128 -10.86 12.64 -7.11
CA TYR A 128 -12.29 12.74 -7.38
C TYR A 128 -12.68 14.15 -7.82
N SER A 129 -13.45 14.26 -8.88
CA SER A 129 -14.00 15.53 -9.38
C SER A 129 -15.50 15.40 -9.65
N PRO A 130 -16.36 16.05 -8.84
CA PRO A 130 -17.80 16.04 -9.08
C PRO A 130 -18.17 16.53 -10.48
N GLN A 131 -17.47 17.54 -10.99
CA GLN A 131 -17.71 18.09 -12.31
C GLN A 131 -17.47 17.07 -13.42
N ARG A 132 -16.39 16.23 -13.29
CA ARG A 132 -16.11 15.18 -14.27
C ARG A 132 -17.15 14.04 -14.21
N VAL A 133 -17.71 13.77 -13.04
CA VAL A 133 -18.82 12.82 -12.87
C VAL A 133 -20.07 13.32 -13.59
N GLU A 134 -20.44 14.58 -13.39
CA GLU A 134 -21.58 15.22 -14.06
C GLU A 134 -21.43 15.20 -15.60
N ASN A 135 -20.20 15.39 -16.09
CA ASN A 135 -19.90 15.34 -17.52
C ASN A 135 -19.83 13.91 -18.09
N GLY A 136 -19.93 12.87 -17.25
CA GLY A 136 -19.77 11.46 -17.70
C GLY A 136 -18.32 11.06 -17.99
N GLU A 137 -17.34 11.81 -17.52
CA GLU A 137 -15.91 11.60 -17.72
C GLU A 137 -15.25 10.79 -16.59
N MET A 138 -15.99 10.56 -15.50
CA MET A 138 -15.53 9.86 -14.30
C MET A 138 -16.68 9.05 -13.71
N LEU A 139 -16.36 7.90 -13.12
CA LEU A 139 -17.35 7.09 -12.39
C LEU A 139 -17.78 7.80 -11.10
N SER A 140 -19.04 7.64 -10.71
CA SER A 140 -19.50 8.11 -9.40
C SER A 140 -18.96 7.22 -8.28
N ILE A 141 -19.03 7.72 -7.04
CA ILE A 141 -18.68 6.93 -5.85
C ILE A 141 -19.50 5.65 -5.79
N THR A 142 -20.82 5.77 -6.05
CA THR A 142 -21.74 4.63 -6.02
C THR A 142 -21.38 3.59 -7.08
N ASP A 143 -21.04 4.00 -8.31
CA ASP A 143 -20.63 3.07 -9.36
C ASP A 143 -19.39 2.28 -8.95
N VAL A 144 -18.38 2.93 -8.34
CA VAL A 144 -17.17 2.25 -7.90
C VAL A 144 -17.46 1.31 -6.73
N GLU A 145 -18.27 1.73 -5.75
CA GLU A 145 -18.70 0.87 -4.63
C GLU A 145 -19.47 -0.37 -5.11
N GLU A 146 -20.37 -0.21 -6.07
CA GLU A 146 -21.13 -1.34 -6.64
C GLU A 146 -20.24 -2.33 -7.37
N VAL A 147 -19.29 -1.85 -8.18
CA VAL A 147 -18.37 -2.71 -8.91
C VAL A 147 -17.42 -3.47 -8.00
N LEU A 148 -16.86 -2.80 -7.00
CA LEU A 148 -15.85 -3.40 -6.10
C LEU A 148 -16.45 -4.10 -4.89
N GLY A 149 -17.73 -3.92 -4.61
CA GLY A 149 -18.38 -4.50 -3.42
C GLY A 149 -17.84 -3.96 -2.10
N LEU A 150 -17.21 -2.79 -2.11
CA LEU A 150 -16.60 -2.17 -0.94
C LEU A 150 -17.24 -0.82 -0.62
N LYS A 151 -17.28 -0.50 0.67
CA LYS A 151 -17.66 0.84 1.14
C LYS A 151 -16.45 1.77 1.14
N THR A 152 -16.67 2.99 0.65
CA THR A 152 -15.67 4.06 0.66
C THR A 152 -15.45 4.59 2.07
N ILE A 153 -14.20 4.58 2.54
CA ILE A 153 -13.80 5.14 3.84
C ILE A 153 -13.39 6.61 3.73
N GLY A 154 -13.14 7.10 2.53
CA GLY A 154 -12.76 8.49 2.28
C GLY A 154 -12.68 8.80 0.80
N VAL A 155 -12.78 10.11 0.51
CA VAL A 155 -12.64 10.65 -0.84
C VAL A 155 -11.67 11.82 -0.80
N ILE A 156 -10.60 11.72 -1.58
CA ILE A 156 -9.61 12.78 -1.76
C ILE A 156 -9.90 13.46 -3.10
N PRO A 157 -10.30 14.75 -3.09
CA PRO A 157 -10.61 15.46 -4.33
C PRO A 157 -9.34 15.69 -5.18
N GLU A 158 -9.54 15.88 -6.46
CA GLU A 158 -8.49 16.38 -7.34
C GLU A 158 -8.08 17.80 -6.92
N SER A 159 -6.77 18.02 -6.75
CA SER A 159 -6.22 19.32 -6.33
C SER A 159 -4.99 19.69 -7.12
N GLY A 160 -5.02 20.88 -7.74
CA GLY A 160 -3.85 21.46 -8.40
C GLY A 160 -2.71 21.77 -7.41
N ASP A 161 -3.03 22.06 -6.16
CA ASP A 161 -2.03 22.36 -5.13
C ASP A 161 -1.20 21.12 -4.78
N VAL A 162 -1.82 19.94 -4.71
CA VAL A 162 -1.11 18.66 -4.50
C VAL A 162 -0.14 18.38 -5.64
N LEU A 163 -0.58 18.61 -6.89
CA LEU A 163 0.30 18.44 -8.06
C LEU A 163 1.47 19.42 -8.02
N ASN A 164 1.20 20.69 -7.68
CA ASN A 164 2.23 21.72 -7.60
C ASN A 164 3.25 21.43 -6.48
N ALA A 165 2.79 21.01 -5.29
CA ALA A 165 3.66 20.64 -4.17
C ALA A 165 4.52 19.42 -4.53
N SER A 166 3.92 18.39 -5.13
CA SER A 166 4.64 17.20 -5.60
C SER A 166 5.75 17.54 -6.60
N ASN A 167 5.48 18.46 -7.56
CA ASN A 167 6.46 18.89 -8.54
C ASN A 167 7.61 19.71 -7.93
N LYS A 168 7.40 20.32 -6.77
CA LYS A 168 8.42 21.09 -6.03
C LYS A 168 9.16 20.23 -4.99
N GLY A 169 8.70 19.00 -4.74
CA GLY A 169 9.24 18.14 -3.68
C GLY A 169 8.86 18.61 -2.26
N GLU A 170 7.69 19.23 -2.13
CA GLU A 170 7.12 19.74 -0.86
C GLU A 170 6.06 18.77 -0.30
#